data_e47a109717aa4742c83508ec42c7e61b
#
_entry.id   e47a109717aa4742c83508ec42c7e61b
#
_cell.length_a   1.000
_cell.length_b   1.000
_cell.length_c   1.000
_cell.angle_alpha   90.00
_cell.angle_beta   90.00
_cell.angle_gamma   90.00
#
_symmetry.space_group_name_H-M   'P 1'
#
loop_
_entity.id
_entity.type
_entity.pdbx_description
1 polymer ?
#
loop_
_entity_poly.entity_id
_entity_poly.type
_entity_poly.pdbx_seq_one_letter_code
_entity_poly.pdbx_strand_id
1 'polypeptide(L)'
;MRFVAEMMRWVDNSNPNVRRTASEGLRDIARKQPELVLSVIAKLNADPNLYVKKSVANVLRNAGNYHPAFVLRVCADWAKQENPETDWIIKDGLRKLKVSYPDQVAKVMARSQSSM
;
A
#
# COMPACT_ATOMS: atom_id res chain seq x y z
N MET A 1 -9.19 -16.49 -8.19
CA MET A 1 -8.05 -17.14 -7.55
C MET A 1 -8.37 -17.42 -6.09
N ARG A 2 -8.25 -18.66 -5.69
CA ARG A 2 -8.64 -19.10 -4.34
C ARG A 2 -7.81 -18.43 -3.23
N PHE A 3 -6.51 -18.35 -3.45
CA PHE A 3 -5.59 -17.73 -2.49
C PHE A 3 -5.96 -16.27 -2.22
N VAL A 4 -6.24 -15.51 -3.27
CA VAL A 4 -6.60 -14.11 -3.13
C VAL A 4 -7.94 -13.96 -2.41
N ALA A 5 -8.90 -14.85 -2.69
CA ALA A 5 -10.19 -14.83 -2.01
C ALA A 5 -10.03 -15.05 -0.50
N GLU A 6 -9.11 -15.92 -0.09
CA GLU A 6 -8.81 -16.13 1.33
C GLU A 6 -8.18 -14.87 1.94
N MET A 7 -7.24 -14.24 1.21
CA MET A 7 -6.62 -13.00 1.69
C MET A 7 -7.64 -11.89 1.85
N MET A 8 -8.63 -11.81 0.96
CA MET A 8 -9.71 -10.83 1.07
C MET A 8 -10.51 -10.98 2.35
N ARG A 9 -10.70 -12.21 2.82
CA ARG A 9 -11.37 -12.45 4.10
C ARG A 9 -10.49 -12.08 5.28
N TRP A 10 -9.19 -12.40 5.19
CA TRP A 10 -8.24 -12.16 6.28
C TRP A 10 -7.98 -10.68 6.52
N VAL A 11 -8.09 -9.82 5.50
CA VAL A 11 -7.88 -8.38 5.68
C VAL A 11 -8.96 -7.74 6.55
N ASP A 12 -10.12 -8.39 6.70
CA ASP A 12 -11.19 -7.90 7.56
C ASP A 12 -11.16 -8.50 8.98
N ASN A 13 -10.15 -9.34 9.27
CA ASN A 13 -10.06 -10.00 10.57
C ASN A 13 -9.74 -8.99 11.67
N SER A 14 -10.34 -9.18 12.85
CA SER A 14 -10.10 -8.30 14.01
C SER A 14 -8.68 -8.43 14.58
N ASN A 15 -8.01 -9.55 14.33
CA ASN A 15 -6.65 -9.79 14.78
C ASN A 15 -5.66 -9.14 13.81
N PRO A 16 -4.85 -8.17 14.27
CA PRO A 16 -3.88 -7.51 13.38
C PRO A 16 -2.82 -8.47 12.81
N ASN A 17 -2.49 -9.55 13.52
CA ASN A 17 -1.54 -10.53 13.00
C ASN A 17 -2.09 -11.26 11.78
N VAL A 18 -3.40 -11.52 11.75
CA VAL A 18 -4.04 -12.13 10.58
C VAL A 18 -4.07 -11.15 9.41
N ARG A 19 -4.41 -9.88 9.68
CA ARG A 19 -4.38 -8.85 8.63
C ARG A 19 -2.99 -8.67 8.04
N ARG A 20 -1.96 -8.66 8.89
CA ARG A 20 -0.57 -8.56 8.46
C ARG A 20 -0.17 -9.75 7.60
N THR A 21 -0.55 -10.97 8.02
CA THR A 21 -0.25 -12.19 7.27
C THR A 21 -0.88 -12.15 5.88
N ALA A 22 -2.10 -11.63 5.77
CA ALA A 22 -2.75 -11.47 4.47
C ALA A 22 -1.95 -10.54 3.56
N SER A 23 -1.52 -9.40 4.08
CA SER A 23 -0.73 -8.44 3.31
C SER A 23 0.60 -9.06 2.87
N GLU A 24 1.32 -9.72 3.78
CA GLU A 24 2.60 -10.34 3.47
C GLU A 24 2.48 -11.46 2.43
N GLY A 25 1.38 -12.22 2.50
CA GLY A 25 1.13 -13.29 1.53
C GLY A 25 0.90 -12.76 0.12
N LEU A 26 0.47 -11.51 -0.03
CA LEU A 26 0.23 -10.90 -1.34
C LEU A 26 1.47 -10.22 -1.92
N ARG A 27 2.52 -10.04 -1.12
CA ARG A 27 3.71 -9.30 -1.53
C ARG A 27 4.33 -9.85 -2.83
N ASP A 28 4.51 -11.17 -2.90
CA ASP A 28 5.17 -11.80 -4.04
C ASP A 28 4.28 -11.83 -5.28
N ILE A 29 2.96 -11.84 -5.08
CA ILE A 29 1.99 -11.83 -6.18
C ILE A 29 1.92 -10.43 -6.82
N ALA A 30 2.26 -9.39 -6.07
CA ALA A 30 2.19 -8.00 -6.54
C ALA A 30 3.04 -7.75 -7.79
N ARG A 31 4.09 -8.53 -7.99
CA ARG A 31 4.94 -8.43 -9.17
C ARG A 31 4.18 -8.75 -10.45
N LYS A 32 3.35 -9.80 -10.42
CA LYS A 32 2.64 -10.28 -11.61
C LYS A 32 1.23 -9.72 -11.73
N GLN A 33 0.58 -9.47 -10.61
CA GLN A 33 -0.82 -9.02 -10.59
C GLN A 33 -0.98 -7.80 -9.65
N PRO A 34 -0.33 -6.68 -9.96
CA PRO A 34 -0.33 -5.52 -9.07
C PRO A 34 -1.73 -4.93 -8.86
N GLU A 35 -2.56 -4.90 -9.91
CA GLU A 35 -3.91 -4.34 -9.79
C GLU A 35 -4.75 -5.13 -8.79
N LEU A 36 -4.70 -6.45 -8.88
CA LEU A 36 -5.45 -7.33 -7.99
C LEU A 36 -4.97 -7.19 -6.55
N VAL A 37 -3.66 -7.27 -6.35
CA VAL A 37 -3.07 -7.19 -5.01
C VAL A 37 -3.37 -5.84 -4.37
N LEU A 38 -3.16 -4.73 -5.08
CA LEU A 38 -3.37 -3.42 -4.50
C LEU A 38 -4.85 -3.13 -4.23
N SER A 39 -5.77 -3.74 -5.00
CA SER A 39 -7.19 -3.62 -4.71
C SER A 39 -7.56 -4.32 -3.39
N VAL A 40 -6.88 -5.43 -3.07
CA VAL A 40 -7.11 -6.14 -1.80
C VAL A 40 -6.51 -5.37 -0.64
N ILE A 41 -5.24 -4.96 -0.73
CA ILE A 41 -4.58 -4.26 0.37
C ILE A 41 -5.09 -2.84 0.57
N ALA A 42 -5.83 -2.28 -0.39
CA ALA A 42 -6.50 -0.99 -0.20
C ALA A 42 -7.40 -1.02 1.04
N LYS A 43 -7.93 -2.17 1.39
CA LYS A 43 -8.73 -2.33 2.62
C LYS A 43 -7.92 -2.11 3.89
N LEU A 44 -6.59 -2.19 3.80
CA LEU A 44 -5.67 -2.01 4.93
C LEU A 44 -4.94 -0.67 4.88
N ASN A 45 -5.30 0.21 3.95
CA ASN A 45 -4.52 1.44 3.73
C ASN A 45 -4.72 2.52 4.80
N ALA A 46 -5.59 2.28 5.79
CA ALA A 46 -5.78 3.17 6.94
C ALA A 46 -5.73 2.38 8.25
N ASP A 47 -5.09 1.22 8.25
CA ASP A 47 -5.00 0.36 9.43
C ASP A 47 -4.14 1.04 10.50
N PRO A 48 -4.63 1.14 11.75
CA PRO A 48 -3.88 1.81 12.82
C PRO A 48 -2.73 0.98 13.39
N ASN A 49 -2.71 -0.33 13.14
CA ASN A 49 -1.67 -1.20 13.68
C ASN A 49 -0.36 -1.01 12.94
N LEU A 50 0.73 -0.73 13.67
CA LEU A 50 2.02 -0.44 13.08
C LEU A 50 2.55 -1.57 12.21
N TYR A 51 2.40 -2.81 12.65
CA TYR A 51 2.92 -3.96 11.91
C TYR A 51 2.14 -4.19 10.62
N VAL A 52 0.84 -3.94 10.63
CA VAL A 52 0.01 -4.01 9.42
C VAL A 52 0.43 -2.90 8.46
N LYS A 53 0.62 -1.67 8.95
CA LYS A 53 1.07 -0.55 8.11
C LYS A 53 2.40 -0.85 7.45
N LYS A 54 3.35 -1.39 8.19
CA LYS A 54 4.66 -1.76 7.65
C LYS A 54 4.54 -2.81 6.55
N SER A 55 3.66 -3.77 6.74
CA SER A 55 3.44 -4.83 5.75
C SER A 55 2.83 -4.27 4.47
N VAL A 56 1.82 -3.41 4.59
CA VAL A 56 1.21 -2.77 3.42
C VAL A 56 2.24 -1.94 2.66
N ALA A 57 3.07 -1.16 3.37
CA ALA A 57 4.14 -0.38 2.76
C ALA A 57 5.14 -1.28 2.02
N ASN A 58 5.44 -2.47 2.57
CA ASN A 58 6.31 -3.44 1.91
C ASN A 58 5.71 -3.94 0.60
N VAL A 59 4.40 -4.19 0.57
CA VAL A 59 3.72 -4.60 -0.67
C VAL A 59 3.85 -3.49 -1.72
N LEU A 60 3.64 -2.23 -1.32
CA LEU A 60 3.81 -1.10 -2.22
C LEU A 60 5.23 -1.02 -2.78
N ARG A 61 6.24 -1.20 -1.94
CA ARG A 61 7.65 -1.17 -2.39
C ARG A 61 7.94 -2.28 -3.38
N ASN A 62 7.47 -3.49 -3.10
CA ASN A 62 7.67 -4.62 -4.01
C ASN A 62 6.99 -4.40 -5.34
N ALA A 63 5.74 -3.95 -5.33
CA ALA A 63 5.02 -3.62 -6.56
C ALA A 63 5.72 -2.48 -7.31
N GLY A 64 6.23 -1.49 -6.59
CA GLY A 64 6.93 -0.34 -7.17
C GLY A 64 8.22 -0.68 -7.90
N ASN A 65 8.90 -1.77 -7.48
CA ASN A 65 10.10 -2.22 -8.16
C ASN A 65 9.83 -2.66 -9.61
N TYR A 66 8.62 -3.11 -9.88
CA TYR A 66 8.24 -3.63 -11.20
C TYR A 66 7.21 -2.75 -11.91
N HIS A 67 6.41 -1.99 -11.16
CA HIS A 67 5.30 -1.20 -11.71
C HIS A 67 5.26 0.19 -11.06
N PRO A 68 6.32 1.00 -11.23
CA PRO A 68 6.42 2.28 -10.49
C PRO A 68 5.30 3.26 -10.82
N ALA A 69 4.95 3.40 -12.10
CA ALA A 69 3.90 4.34 -12.50
C ALA A 69 2.54 3.96 -11.90
N PHE A 70 2.25 2.67 -11.87
CA PHE A 70 1.00 2.17 -11.30
C PHE A 70 0.94 2.44 -9.79
N VAL A 71 2.03 2.16 -9.07
CA VAL A 71 2.08 2.38 -7.62
C VAL A 71 1.96 3.87 -7.29
N LEU A 72 2.63 4.72 -8.06
CA LEU A 72 2.52 6.17 -7.85
C LEU A 72 1.08 6.65 -8.03
N ARG A 73 0.37 6.12 -9.03
CA ARG A 73 -1.02 6.46 -9.28
C ARG A 73 -1.93 6.00 -8.14
N VAL A 74 -1.72 4.78 -7.64
CA VAL A 74 -2.48 4.24 -6.51
C VAL A 74 -2.25 5.11 -5.26
N CYS A 75 -1.00 5.46 -4.98
CA CYS A 75 -0.67 6.28 -3.81
C CYS A 75 -1.27 7.68 -3.94
N ALA A 76 -1.28 8.25 -5.13
CA ALA A 76 -1.93 9.54 -5.36
C ALA A 76 -3.43 9.47 -5.06
N ASP A 77 -4.06 8.37 -5.42
CA ASP A 77 -5.46 8.16 -5.13
C ASP A 77 -5.71 7.97 -3.62
N TRP A 78 -4.87 7.17 -2.96
CA TRP A 78 -4.98 6.95 -1.52
C TRP A 78 -4.75 8.24 -0.72
N ALA A 79 -3.90 9.13 -1.21
CA ALA A 79 -3.60 10.40 -0.54
C ALA A 79 -4.84 11.28 -0.38
N LYS A 80 -5.85 11.08 -1.23
CA LYS A 80 -7.11 11.82 -1.15
C LYS A 80 -7.93 11.49 0.09
N GLN A 81 -7.62 10.40 0.78
CA GLN A 81 -8.34 9.99 1.99
C GLN A 81 -8.10 10.93 3.17
N GLU A 82 -7.03 11.71 3.12
CA GLU A 82 -6.68 12.66 4.20
C GLU A 82 -6.61 11.97 5.57
N ASN A 83 -5.98 10.79 5.60
CA ASN A 83 -5.87 9.96 6.80
C ASN A 83 -4.41 9.83 7.18
N PRO A 84 -4.02 10.17 8.43
CA PRO A 84 -2.61 10.09 8.84
C PRO A 84 -2.01 8.70 8.76
N GLU A 85 -2.81 7.66 8.98
CA GLU A 85 -2.32 6.29 8.85
C GLU A 85 -2.00 5.95 7.40
N THR A 86 -2.86 6.37 6.49
CA THR A 86 -2.65 6.23 5.05
C THR A 86 -1.41 7.00 4.59
N ASP A 87 -1.25 8.23 5.08
CA ASP A 87 -0.10 9.07 4.75
C ASP A 87 1.22 8.43 5.17
N TRP A 88 1.23 7.81 6.34
CA TRP A 88 2.40 7.08 6.82
C TRP A 88 2.75 5.92 5.88
N ILE A 89 1.74 5.16 5.46
CA ILE A 89 1.93 4.02 4.55
C ILE A 89 2.49 4.50 3.20
N ILE A 90 1.93 5.58 2.66
CA ILE A 90 2.39 6.14 1.39
C ILE A 90 3.85 6.56 1.49
N LYS A 91 4.20 7.29 2.53
CA LYS A 91 5.56 7.78 2.73
C LYS A 91 6.56 6.62 2.80
N ASP A 92 6.26 5.61 3.61
CA ASP A 92 7.14 4.46 3.77
C ASP A 92 7.17 3.60 2.51
N GLY A 93 6.03 3.42 1.85
CA GLY A 93 5.91 2.62 0.63
C GLY A 93 6.63 3.23 -0.57
N LEU A 94 6.72 4.57 -0.64
CA LEU A 94 7.37 5.26 -1.74
C LEU A 94 8.85 5.59 -1.47
N ARG A 95 9.39 5.15 -0.35
CA ARG A 95 10.75 5.50 0.07
C ARG A 95 11.81 5.20 -0.99
N LYS A 96 11.73 4.07 -1.67
CA LYS A 96 12.66 3.71 -2.75
C LYS A 96 12.37 4.46 -4.04
N LEU A 97 11.11 4.65 -4.39
CA LEU A 97 10.72 5.35 -5.61
C LEU A 97 11.11 6.83 -5.55
N LYS A 98 11.23 7.39 -4.36
CA LYS A 98 11.67 8.77 -4.18
C LYS A 98 13.03 9.03 -4.81
N VAL A 99 13.89 8.03 -4.83
CA VAL A 99 15.24 8.13 -5.40
C VAL A 99 15.18 8.24 -6.93
N SER A 100 14.35 7.42 -7.58
CA SER A 100 14.26 7.35 -9.04
C SER A 100 13.22 8.31 -9.63
N TYR A 101 12.18 8.64 -8.86
CA TYR A 101 11.05 9.46 -9.31
C TYR A 101 10.75 10.56 -8.30
N PRO A 102 11.74 11.43 -7.99
CA PRO A 102 11.56 12.41 -6.90
C PRO A 102 10.43 13.40 -7.13
N ASP A 103 10.22 13.85 -8.38
CA ASP A 103 9.17 14.83 -8.66
C ASP A 103 7.77 14.22 -8.51
N GLN A 104 7.60 13.00 -9.00
CA GLN A 104 6.32 12.29 -8.90
C GLN A 104 5.99 11.97 -7.45
N VAL A 105 6.98 11.51 -6.68
CA VAL A 105 6.78 11.24 -5.25
C VAL A 105 6.48 12.53 -4.49
N ALA A 106 7.18 13.62 -4.81
CA ALA A 106 6.91 14.91 -4.20
C ALA A 106 5.48 15.38 -4.43
N LYS A 107 4.94 15.16 -5.62
CA LYS A 107 3.54 15.51 -5.93
C LYS A 107 2.56 14.68 -5.09
N VAL A 108 2.82 13.39 -4.93
CA VAL A 108 1.98 12.52 -4.10
C VAL A 108 2.02 12.98 -2.65
N MET A 109 3.21 13.25 -2.13
CA MET A 109 3.38 13.68 -0.73
C MET A 109 2.76 15.04 -0.47
N ALA A 110 2.84 15.96 -1.44
CA ALA A 110 2.19 17.27 -1.32
C ALA A 110 0.68 17.14 -1.21
N ARG A 111 0.09 16.23 -1.99
CA ARG A 111 -1.35 15.95 -1.94
C ARG A 111 -1.74 15.34 -0.60
N SER A 112 -0.93 14.42 -0.09
CA SER A 112 -1.13 13.78 1.20
C SER A 112 -1.13 14.80 2.35
N GLN A 113 -0.33 15.86 2.23
CA GLN A 113 -0.19 16.89 3.26
C GLN A 113 -1.12 18.09 3.04
N SER A 114 -1.79 18.17 1.90
CA SER A 114 -2.59 19.34 1.53
C SER A 114 -3.87 19.47 2.35
N SER A 115 -4.23 18.46 3.12
CA SER A 115 -5.40 18.46 4.00
C SER A 115 -5.20 19.33 5.24
N MET A 116 -4.00 19.81 5.45
CA MET A 116 -3.72 20.69 6.57
C MET A 116 -3.86 22.13 6.17
#